data_a1f97a4dc58978044dd28ffc396fc977
#
_entry.id   a1f97a4dc58978044dd28ffc396fc977
#
_cell.length_a   1.000
_cell.length_b   1.000
_cell.length_c   1.000
_cell.angle_alpha   90.00
_cell.angle_beta   90.00
_cell.angle_gamma   90.00
#
_symmetry.space_group_name_H-M   'P 1'
#
loop_
_entity.id
_entity.type
_entity.pdbx_description
1 polymer ?
#
loop_
_entity_poly.entity_id
_entity_poly.type
_entity_poly.pdbx_seq_one_letter_code
_entity_poly.pdbx_strand_id
1 'polypeptide(L)'
;MVKLFFILLISMGQLHAASLSLIPEQSQVEQGRSLTLNMRYLGPTSPDELNVKSWQTQAFIEKRDRQETRLADGQIEVKQRLTLFPRKTGLLELGPLALGGAKSKPIDLMVTPALVNRVDITPSWAPLPSQLWQGESFETCVHMPLSEQRNRVKVELPEMQGFAWEQTQNRRLQRDGQLIAERCWRVSSQLPGDYRIELPPIIQRGRGRWTFYLPSQSVEVLPLPSYLPNSISVGKPDIRVQTGEQGWNISIQVVGGQVTQPLWGVRSALAKATGIATDQMVVANETIFVPFKRWSFGQISRAKITFFNTETGRLDAVDLPLKAPLKLPIIGIVLLSILAMAILVKATCLVRVFMQRRAKLQAFKAAINSATTADQLRTTLLAAASPEASPRFKTLQQWAEAQADQEATVLAHHINQLAFSPHADAPLNELKQRVINLFRVHL
;
A
#
# COMPACT_ATOMS: atom_id res chain seq x y z
N MET A 1 31.96 -91.46 -34.03
CA MET A 1 31.01 -90.35 -33.99
C MET A 1 31.11 -89.47 -32.73
N VAL A 2 32.02 -89.72 -31.75
CA VAL A 2 32.12 -88.98 -30.47
C VAL A 2 33.13 -87.81 -30.49
N LYS A 3 34.02 -87.74 -31.43
CA LYS A 3 35.07 -86.66 -31.52
C LYS A 3 34.63 -85.42 -32.26
N LEU A 4 33.52 -85.43 -32.97
CA LEU A 4 33.01 -84.23 -33.72
C LEU A 4 32.12 -83.35 -32.83
N PHE A 5 31.61 -83.85 -31.71
CA PHE A 5 30.71 -83.11 -30.81
C PHE A 5 31.44 -82.17 -29.81
N PHE A 6 32.77 -82.40 -29.62
CA PHE A 6 33.54 -81.60 -28.65
C PHE A 6 34.12 -80.31 -29.28
N ILE A 7 34.16 -80.20 -30.61
CA ILE A 7 34.64 -78.97 -31.27
C ILE A 7 33.55 -77.90 -31.47
N LEU A 8 32.27 -78.30 -31.41
CA LEU A 8 31.16 -77.38 -31.51
C LEU A 8 30.82 -76.62 -30.18
N LEU A 9 31.38 -77.05 -29.06
CA LEU A 9 31.14 -76.40 -27.76
C LEU A 9 32.16 -75.33 -27.36
N ILE A 10 33.22 -75.10 -28.13
CA ILE A 10 34.29 -74.11 -27.88
C ILE A 10 34.03 -72.81 -28.64
N SER A 11 33.05 -72.76 -29.58
CA SER A 11 32.62 -71.50 -30.23
C SER A 11 31.48 -70.77 -29.47
N MET A 12 31.26 -71.02 -28.19
CA MET A 12 30.50 -70.08 -27.36
C MET A 12 31.29 -68.78 -27.30
N GLY A 13 30.91 -67.89 -28.19
CA GLY A 13 31.48 -66.58 -28.30
C GLY A 13 31.64 -65.94 -26.92
N GLN A 14 32.81 -65.49 -26.63
CA GLN A 14 33.05 -64.67 -25.44
C GLN A 14 32.01 -63.54 -25.44
N LEU A 15 30.93 -63.72 -24.63
CA LEU A 15 30.00 -62.65 -24.32
C LEU A 15 30.82 -61.61 -23.59
N HIS A 16 31.37 -60.68 -24.36
CA HIS A 16 32.08 -59.54 -23.78
C HIS A 16 31.07 -58.73 -23.00
N ALA A 17 31.13 -58.79 -21.68
CA ALA A 17 30.25 -58.00 -20.81
C ALA A 17 30.53 -56.49 -21.08
N ALA A 18 29.46 -55.72 -21.25
CA ALA A 18 29.61 -54.28 -21.41
C ALA A 18 30.20 -53.63 -20.15
N SER A 19 31.12 -52.71 -20.34
CA SER A 19 31.81 -51.99 -19.26
C SER A 19 31.62 -50.48 -19.42
N LEU A 20 31.46 -49.78 -18.31
CA LEU A 20 31.34 -48.31 -18.24
C LEU A 20 32.30 -47.76 -17.20
N SER A 21 33.23 -46.96 -17.60
CA SER A 21 34.14 -46.22 -16.72
C SER A 21 33.95 -44.72 -16.84
N LEU A 22 33.98 -44.07 -15.68
CA LEU A 22 33.92 -42.61 -15.56
C LEU A 22 35.14 -42.21 -14.73
N ILE A 23 36.07 -41.48 -15.34
CA ILE A 23 37.34 -41.14 -14.70
C ILE A 23 37.42 -39.61 -14.60
N PRO A 24 37.45 -39.05 -13.40
CA PRO A 24 37.67 -37.63 -13.21
C PRO A 24 39.14 -37.26 -13.51
N GLU A 25 39.37 -36.12 -14.13
CA GLU A 25 40.73 -35.61 -14.35
C GLU A 25 41.42 -35.17 -13.07
N GLN A 26 40.64 -34.82 -12.05
CA GLN A 26 41.11 -34.42 -10.71
C GLN A 26 40.05 -34.83 -9.65
N SER A 27 40.55 -35.11 -8.43
CA SER A 27 39.67 -35.47 -7.27
C SER A 27 39.11 -34.26 -6.51
N GLN A 28 39.60 -33.08 -6.80
CA GLN A 28 39.22 -31.84 -6.15
C GLN A 28 38.95 -30.73 -7.17
N VAL A 29 37.93 -29.90 -6.94
CA VAL A 29 37.58 -28.78 -7.75
C VAL A 29 37.07 -27.61 -6.92
N GLU A 30 37.35 -26.36 -7.32
CA GLU A 30 36.76 -25.19 -6.71
C GLU A 30 35.34 -24.95 -7.27
N GLN A 31 34.40 -24.59 -6.42
CA GLN A 31 33.06 -24.19 -6.89
C GLN A 31 33.16 -23.04 -7.91
N GLY A 32 32.38 -23.08 -8.97
CA GLY A 32 32.46 -22.11 -10.08
C GLY A 32 33.53 -22.44 -11.10
N ARG A 33 34.33 -23.49 -10.90
CA ARG A 33 35.19 -24.09 -11.91
C ARG A 33 34.58 -25.38 -12.44
N SER A 34 34.89 -25.73 -13.64
CA SER A 34 34.48 -27.00 -14.25
C SER A 34 35.46 -28.11 -13.94
N LEU A 35 34.92 -29.29 -13.77
CA LEU A 35 35.67 -30.54 -13.73
C LEU A 35 35.32 -31.36 -14.95
N THR A 36 36.34 -31.98 -15.58
CA THR A 36 36.13 -32.91 -16.68
C THR A 36 36.09 -34.35 -16.18
N LEU A 37 35.07 -35.11 -16.59
CA LEU A 37 35.01 -36.56 -16.48
C LEU A 37 35.15 -37.18 -17.87
N ASN A 38 36.05 -38.10 -18.01
CA ASN A 38 36.21 -38.89 -19.23
C ASN A 38 35.36 -40.16 -19.11
N MET A 39 34.33 -40.28 -19.90
CA MET A 39 33.49 -41.47 -20.02
C MET A 39 34.06 -42.38 -21.09
N ARG A 40 34.17 -43.64 -20.79
CA ARG A 40 34.50 -44.71 -21.71
C ARG A 40 33.53 -45.86 -21.55
N TYR A 41 32.77 -46.16 -22.57
CA TYR A 41 31.94 -47.35 -22.68
C TYR A 41 32.58 -48.34 -23.65
N LEU A 42 32.52 -49.62 -23.32
CA LEU A 42 32.92 -50.68 -24.18
C LEU A 42 31.85 -51.78 -24.18
N GLY A 43 31.31 -52.16 -25.34
CA GLY A 43 30.22 -53.13 -25.37
C GLY A 43 29.90 -53.63 -26.79
N PRO A 44 28.99 -54.60 -26.91
CA PRO A 44 28.67 -55.24 -28.19
C PRO A 44 27.80 -54.34 -29.10
N THR A 45 27.10 -53.40 -28.55
CA THR A 45 26.17 -52.53 -29.28
C THR A 45 26.40 -51.03 -28.97
N SER A 46 26.08 -50.17 -29.87
CA SER A 46 26.09 -48.73 -29.62
C SER A 46 25.01 -48.41 -28.56
N PRO A 47 25.38 -47.79 -27.44
CA PRO A 47 24.43 -47.43 -26.40
C PRO A 47 23.69 -46.16 -26.74
N ASP A 48 22.50 -46.00 -26.15
CA ASP A 48 21.80 -44.73 -26.14
C ASP A 48 22.61 -43.61 -25.46
N GLU A 49 22.04 -42.43 -25.32
CA GLU A 49 22.69 -41.36 -24.56
C GLU A 49 22.78 -41.69 -23.05
N LEU A 50 23.89 -41.32 -22.44
CA LEU A 50 24.08 -41.44 -21.01
C LEU A 50 23.05 -40.58 -20.26
N ASN A 51 22.25 -41.19 -19.38
CA ASN A 51 21.29 -40.49 -18.54
C ASN A 51 21.96 -39.98 -17.26
N VAL A 52 22.14 -38.66 -17.16
CA VAL A 52 22.79 -37.99 -16.03
C VAL A 52 21.78 -37.26 -15.11
N LYS A 53 20.47 -37.53 -15.24
CA LYS A 53 19.43 -36.84 -14.46
C LYS A 53 19.63 -36.97 -12.93
N SER A 54 20.10 -38.13 -12.47
CA SER A 54 20.39 -38.36 -11.04
C SER A 54 21.45 -37.43 -10.45
N TRP A 55 22.34 -36.90 -11.29
CA TRP A 55 23.43 -36.01 -10.86
C TRP A 55 23.05 -34.51 -10.95
N GLN A 56 21.97 -34.15 -11.65
CA GLN A 56 21.58 -32.75 -11.89
C GLN A 56 21.27 -31.95 -10.62
N THR A 57 20.88 -32.62 -9.54
CA THR A 57 20.67 -31.97 -8.23
C THR A 57 21.96 -31.48 -7.60
N GLN A 58 23.08 -32.14 -7.91
CA GLN A 58 24.37 -31.90 -7.29
C GLN A 58 25.33 -31.11 -8.19
N ALA A 59 25.24 -31.28 -9.52
CA ALA A 59 26.06 -30.60 -10.49
C ALA A 59 25.27 -30.26 -11.77
N PHE A 60 25.65 -29.18 -12.44
CA PHE A 60 25.26 -28.96 -13.82
C PHE A 60 26.22 -29.73 -14.72
N ILE A 61 25.70 -30.46 -15.72
CA ILE A 61 26.49 -31.35 -16.55
C ILE A 61 26.29 -31.01 -18.02
N GLU A 62 27.36 -30.75 -18.68
CA GLU A 62 27.42 -30.53 -20.12
C GLU A 62 28.11 -31.72 -20.79
N LYS A 63 27.43 -32.37 -21.74
CA LYS A 63 27.97 -33.49 -22.52
C LYS A 63 28.66 -32.94 -23.75
N ARG A 64 29.91 -33.30 -23.97
CA ARG A 64 30.70 -32.85 -25.13
C ARG A 64 31.42 -34.03 -25.80
N ASP A 65 31.82 -33.83 -27.00
CA ASP A 65 32.82 -34.66 -27.73
C ASP A 65 32.52 -36.17 -27.66
N ARG A 66 31.29 -36.59 -28.03
CA ARG A 66 30.97 -38.02 -28.18
C ARG A 66 31.63 -38.58 -29.43
N GLN A 67 32.47 -39.57 -29.26
CA GLN A 67 33.14 -40.33 -30.31
C GLN A 67 32.79 -41.80 -30.20
N GLU A 68 32.43 -42.41 -31.29
CA GLU A 68 32.11 -43.85 -31.36
C GLU A 68 33.06 -44.53 -32.36
N THR A 69 33.68 -45.59 -31.95
CA THR A 69 34.66 -46.34 -32.75
C THR A 69 34.36 -47.83 -32.63
N ARG A 70 34.28 -48.52 -33.74
CA ARG A 70 34.18 -49.96 -33.79
C ARG A 70 35.58 -50.58 -33.76
N LEU A 71 35.83 -51.40 -32.76
CA LEU A 71 37.12 -52.06 -32.58
C LEU A 71 37.24 -53.33 -33.45
N ALA A 72 38.46 -53.84 -33.64
CA ALA A 72 38.73 -54.98 -34.47
C ALA A 72 38.07 -56.28 -33.95
N ASP A 73 37.79 -56.37 -32.66
CA ASP A 73 37.09 -57.47 -32.03
C ASP A 73 35.56 -57.41 -32.15
N GLY A 74 35.03 -56.40 -32.85
CA GLY A 74 33.61 -56.18 -33.07
C GLY A 74 32.93 -55.40 -31.99
N GLN A 75 33.62 -55.05 -30.91
CA GLN A 75 33.07 -54.20 -29.83
C GLN A 75 32.97 -52.76 -30.28
N ILE A 76 32.07 -52.02 -29.66
CA ILE A 76 31.90 -50.55 -29.88
C ILE A 76 32.49 -49.85 -28.65
N GLU A 77 33.46 -48.99 -28.89
CA GLU A 77 34.01 -48.09 -27.91
C GLU A 77 33.33 -46.72 -28.10
N VAL A 78 32.71 -46.19 -27.02
CA VAL A 78 32.17 -44.83 -26.95
C VAL A 78 32.97 -44.03 -25.95
N LYS A 79 33.60 -42.98 -26.39
CA LYS A 79 34.26 -41.98 -25.54
C LYS A 79 33.45 -40.72 -25.52
N GLN A 80 33.20 -40.17 -24.34
CA GLN A 80 32.50 -38.91 -24.20
C GLN A 80 33.10 -38.09 -23.05
N ARG A 81 33.23 -36.80 -23.27
CA ARG A 81 33.68 -35.86 -22.26
C ARG A 81 32.48 -35.24 -21.59
N LEU A 82 32.41 -35.31 -20.25
CA LEU A 82 31.40 -34.68 -19.42
C LEU A 82 32.07 -33.53 -18.67
N THR A 83 31.54 -32.31 -18.82
CA THR A 83 32.00 -31.16 -18.07
C THR A 83 31.00 -30.92 -16.94
N LEU A 84 31.47 -31.01 -15.68
CA LEU A 84 30.66 -30.81 -14.49
C LEU A 84 30.95 -29.47 -13.85
N PHE A 85 29.89 -28.81 -13.38
CA PHE A 85 29.96 -27.62 -12.53
C PHE A 85 29.23 -27.93 -11.22
N PRO A 86 29.95 -28.12 -10.09
CA PRO A 86 29.32 -28.39 -8.79
C PRO A 86 28.39 -27.27 -8.34
N ARG A 87 27.24 -27.63 -7.77
CA ARG A 87 26.24 -26.63 -7.30
C ARG A 87 26.50 -26.16 -5.86
N LYS A 88 27.26 -26.88 -5.06
CA LYS A 88 27.60 -26.57 -3.66
C LYS A 88 28.98 -27.10 -3.28
N THR A 89 29.52 -26.54 -2.21
CA THR A 89 30.79 -26.99 -1.60
C THR A 89 30.61 -28.25 -0.75
N GLY A 90 31.69 -28.96 -0.47
CA GLY A 90 31.72 -30.16 0.33
C GLY A 90 31.96 -31.43 -0.50
N LEU A 91 31.66 -32.58 0.09
CA LEU A 91 31.77 -33.87 -0.60
C LEU A 91 30.64 -34.00 -1.63
N LEU A 92 31.01 -34.24 -2.88
CA LEU A 92 30.10 -34.46 -4.00
C LEU A 92 30.12 -35.98 -4.31
N GLU A 93 29.07 -36.67 -3.89
CA GLU A 93 28.91 -38.12 -4.11
C GLU A 93 28.07 -38.34 -5.36
N LEU A 94 28.71 -38.68 -6.48
CA LEU A 94 28.03 -38.98 -7.72
C LEU A 94 27.78 -40.51 -7.78
N GLY A 95 26.52 -40.88 -7.67
CA GLY A 95 26.10 -42.28 -7.73
C GLY A 95 26.44 -42.95 -9.10
N PRO A 96 26.37 -44.28 -9.18
CA PRO A 96 26.65 -44.99 -10.41
C PRO A 96 25.66 -44.66 -11.52
N LEU A 97 26.16 -44.52 -12.75
CA LEU A 97 25.33 -44.38 -13.96
C LEU A 97 25.29 -45.70 -14.71
N ALA A 98 24.18 -45.90 -15.45
CA ALA A 98 24.00 -47.06 -16.31
C ALA A 98 24.00 -46.64 -17.79
N LEU A 99 24.64 -47.46 -18.66
CA LEU A 99 24.67 -47.25 -20.08
C LEU A 99 24.86 -48.61 -20.80
N GLY A 100 24.00 -48.94 -21.74
CA GLY A 100 24.12 -50.18 -22.54
C GLY A 100 24.23 -51.47 -21.70
N GLY A 101 23.53 -51.54 -20.55
CA GLY A 101 23.60 -52.65 -19.61
C GLY A 101 24.78 -52.64 -18.63
N ALA A 102 25.78 -51.76 -18.83
CA ALA A 102 26.92 -51.57 -17.92
C ALA A 102 26.58 -50.51 -16.85
N LYS A 103 27.23 -50.64 -15.69
CA LYS A 103 27.14 -49.62 -14.60
C LYS A 103 28.53 -49.09 -14.26
N SER A 104 28.63 -47.78 -14.04
CA SER A 104 29.87 -47.19 -13.54
C SER A 104 30.07 -47.42 -12.04
N LYS A 105 31.30 -47.18 -11.56
CA LYS A 105 31.53 -46.98 -10.13
C LYS A 105 31.00 -45.64 -9.67
N PRO A 106 30.65 -45.47 -8.39
CA PRO A 106 30.39 -44.14 -7.82
C PRO A 106 31.67 -43.30 -7.84
N ILE A 107 31.52 -41.98 -7.82
CA ILE A 107 32.64 -41.03 -7.86
C ILE A 107 32.46 -40.03 -6.72
N ASP A 108 33.49 -39.93 -5.89
CA ASP A 108 33.54 -38.94 -4.82
C ASP A 108 34.53 -37.83 -5.17
N LEU A 109 34.07 -36.61 -5.09
CA LEU A 109 34.84 -35.41 -5.43
C LEU A 109 34.76 -34.39 -4.29
N MET A 110 35.88 -33.78 -3.94
CA MET A 110 35.90 -32.68 -2.98
C MET A 110 35.70 -31.35 -3.69
N VAL A 111 34.68 -30.61 -3.32
CA VAL A 111 34.40 -29.29 -3.82
C VAL A 111 34.77 -28.22 -2.78
N THR A 112 35.77 -27.42 -3.09
CA THR A 112 36.21 -26.35 -2.19
C THR A 112 35.50 -25.03 -2.53
N PRO A 113 35.38 -24.08 -1.56
CA PRO A 113 34.91 -22.72 -1.83
C PRO A 113 35.75 -22.03 -2.90
N ALA A 114 35.13 -21.13 -3.65
CA ALA A 114 35.81 -20.30 -4.65
C ALA A 114 36.59 -19.18 -3.97
N LEU A 115 37.91 -19.30 -3.89
CA LEU A 115 38.75 -18.32 -3.20
C LEU A 115 39.55 -17.47 -4.19
N VAL A 116 39.40 -16.15 -4.15
CA VAL A 116 40.25 -15.21 -4.88
C VAL A 116 40.88 -14.23 -3.89
N ASN A 117 42.20 -14.19 -3.82
CA ASN A 117 42.94 -13.37 -2.85
C ASN A 117 42.46 -13.60 -1.40
N ARG A 118 42.20 -14.84 -1.01
CA ARG A 118 41.64 -15.27 0.29
C ARG A 118 40.19 -14.79 0.56
N VAL A 119 39.54 -14.17 -0.40
CA VAL A 119 38.12 -13.78 -0.30
C VAL A 119 37.27 -14.88 -0.91
N ASP A 120 36.31 -15.39 -0.15
CA ASP A 120 35.32 -16.32 -0.66
C ASP A 120 34.35 -15.55 -1.59
N ILE A 121 34.33 -15.93 -2.85
CA ILE A 121 33.48 -15.33 -3.88
C ILE A 121 32.28 -16.21 -4.24
N THR A 122 32.01 -17.24 -3.45
CA THR A 122 30.88 -18.15 -3.66
C THR A 122 29.55 -17.39 -3.51
N PRO A 123 28.71 -17.38 -4.55
CA PRO A 123 27.42 -16.69 -4.46
C PRO A 123 26.43 -17.49 -3.63
N SER A 124 25.50 -16.79 -3.01
CA SER A 124 24.36 -17.38 -2.31
C SER A 124 23.04 -16.86 -2.89
N TRP A 125 22.04 -17.70 -2.85
CA TRP A 125 20.68 -17.37 -3.25
C TRP A 125 19.77 -17.43 -2.03
N ALA A 126 19.01 -16.37 -1.77
CA ALA A 126 18.05 -16.33 -0.68
C ALA A 126 17.03 -17.49 -0.81
N PRO A 127 16.65 -18.16 0.29
CA PRO A 127 15.67 -19.23 0.24
C PRO A 127 14.34 -18.70 -0.28
N LEU A 128 13.71 -19.45 -1.17
CA LEU A 128 12.38 -19.16 -1.67
C LEU A 128 11.33 -19.65 -0.67
N PRO A 129 10.13 -19.05 -0.64
CA PRO A 129 9.02 -19.59 0.10
C PRO A 129 8.69 -21.00 -0.41
N SER A 130 8.41 -21.92 0.49
CA SER A 130 8.06 -23.30 0.12
C SER A 130 6.69 -23.41 -0.53
N GLN A 131 5.79 -22.48 -0.20
CA GLN A 131 4.41 -22.45 -0.66
C GLN A 131 3.96 -21.01 -0.95
N LEU A 132 3.22 -20.81 -2.01
CA LEU A 132 2.66 -19.54 -2.47
C LEU A 132 1.22 -19.74 -2.94
N TRP A 133 0.42 -18.67 -2.95
CA TRP A 133 -0.85 -18.65 -3.65
C TRP A 133 -0.66 -18.15 -5.09
N GLN A 134 -1.50 -18.63 -6.00
CA GLN A 134 -1.56 -18.09 -7.37
C GLN A 134 -1.79 -16.56 -7.33
N GLY A 135 -0.97 -15.80 -8.05
CA GLY A 135 -0.98 -14.34 -8.03
C GLY A 135 -0.20 -13.70 -6.87
N GLU A 136 0.32 -14.49 -5.94
CA GLU A 136 1.23 -13.99 -4.91
C GLU A 136 2.61 -13.71 -5.48
N SER A 137 3.29 -12.71 -4.95
CA SER A 137 4.65 -12.36 -5.32
C SER A 137 5.56 -12.31 -4.10
N PHE A 138 6.82 -12.57 -4.33
CA PHE A 138 7.87 -12.48 -3.32
C PHE A 138 9.11 -11.81 -3.91
N GLU A 139 9.97 -11.31 -3.05
CA GLU A 139 11.29 -10.83 -3.47
C GLU A 139 12.34 -11.88 -3.16
N THR A 140 13.21 -12.14 -4.14
CA THR A 140 14.37 -13.00 -3.95
C THR A 140 15.63 -12.31 -4.43
N CYS A 141 16.74 -12.55 -3.72
CA CYS A 141 18.01 -11.90 -4.02
C CYS A 141 19.15 -12.91 -4.14
N VAL A 142 20.03 -12.63 -5.05
CA VAL A 142 21.32 -13.31 -5.16
C VAL A 142 22.41 -12.37 -4.66
N HIS A 143 23.20 -12.85 -3.72
CA HIS A 143 24.36 -12.16 -3.17
C HIS A 143 25.62 -12.76 -3.76
N MET A 144 26.45 -11.93 -4.34
CA MET A 144 27.67 -12.32 -5.03
C MET A 144 28.85 -11.57 -4.41
N PRO A 145 29.58 -12.21 -3.49
CA PRO A 145 30.78 -11.60 -2.91
C PRO A 145 31.82 -11.34 -4.01
N LEU A 146 32.48 -10.20 -3.94
CA LEU A 146 33.48 -9.77 -4.91
C LEU A 146 34.84 -9.60 -4.25
N SER A 147 35.88 -10.09 -4.93
CA SER A 147 37.26 -9.88 -4.46
C SER A 147 37.80 -8.46 -4.78
N GLU A 148 37.23 -7.80 -5.78
CA GLU A 148 37.65 -6.48 -6.25
C GLU A 148 36.45 -5.70 -6.80
N GLN A 149 36.50 -4.38 -6.67
CA GLN A 149 35.44 -3.49 -7.16
C GLN A 149 35.21 -3.56 -8.68
N ARG A 150 36.25 -3.93 -9.44
CA ARG A 150 36.23 -4.03 -10.92
C ARG A 150 35.65 -5.34 -11.44
N ASN A 151 35.36 -6.33 -10.56
CA ASN A 151 34.78 -7.59 -10.98
C ASN A 151 33.42 -7.38 -11.62
N ARG A 152 33.19 -8.00 -12.77
CA ARG A 152 31.92 -7.96 -13.50
C ARG A 152 31.14 -9.23 -13.20
N VAL A 153 29.89 -9.04 -12.85
CA VAL A 153 28.94 -10.13 -12.62
C VAL A 153 27.84 -10.06 -13.66
N LYS A 154 27.58 -11.20 -14.30
CA LYS A 154 26.45 -11.40 -15.20
C LYS A 154 25.54 -12.47 -14.60
N VAL A 155 24.28 -12.12 -14.39
CA VAL A 155 23.20 -13.03 -14.05
C VAL A 155 22.08 -12.71 -15.03
N GLU A 156 21.60 -13.68 -15.75
CA GLU A 156 20.45 -13.54 -16.63
C GLU A 156 19.16 -13.73 -15.84
N LEU A 157 18.05 -13.21 -16.35
CA LEU A 157 16.75 -13.48 -15.76
C LEU A 157 16.37 -14.94 -15.99
N PRO A 158 15.83 -15.63 -14.99
CA PRO A 158 15.22 -16.94 -15.21
C PRO A 158 14.02 -16.81 -16.14
N GLU A 159 13.96 -17.65 -17.15
CA GLU A 159 12.76 -17.83 -17.98
C GLU A 159 12.05 -19.09 -17.52
N MET A 160 10.86 -18.92 -16.93
CA MET A 160 10.11 -20.05 -16.40
C MET A 160 8.62 -19.86 -16.64
N GLN A 161 8.00 -20.85 -17.24
CA GLN A 161 6.55 -20.86 -17.41
C GLN A 161 5.85 -20.86 -16.05
N GLY A 162 4.82 -20.04 -15.88
CA GLY A 162 4.07 -19.92 -14.63
C GLY A 162 4.62 -18.89 -13.64
N PHE A 163 5.76 -18.24 -13.95
CA PHE A 163 6.32 -17.16 -13.15
C PHE A 163 6.68 -15.95 -14.01
N ALA A 164 6.42 -14.75 -13.48
CA ALA A 164 6.93 -13.50 -14.03
C ALA A 164 8.03 -12.97 -13.12
N TRP A 165 9.14 -12.55 -13.73
CA TRP A 165 10.32 -12.04 -13.04
C TRP A 165 10.54 -10.57 -13.41
N GLU A 166 10.63 -9.71 -12.42
CA GLU A 166 10.91 -8.29 -12.56
C GLU A 166 12.12 -7.91 -11.72
N GLN A 167 13.15 -7.34 -12.34
CA GLN A 167 14.34 -6.91 -11.60
C GLN A 167 14.01 -5.67 -10.76
N THR A 168 14.17 -5.78 -9.44
CA THR A 168 13.91 -4.70 -8.48
C THR A 168 15.18 -3.97 -8.08
N GLN A 169 16.28 -4.70 -7.87
CA GLN A 169 17.53 -4.11 -7.40
C GLN A 169 18.73 -4.68 -8.15
N ASN A 170 19.70 -3.81 -8.41
CA ASN A 170 21.02 -4.17 -8.95
C ASN A 170 22.02 -3.18 -8.36
N ARG A 171 22.60 -3.53 -7.22
CA ARG A 171 23.48 -2.63 -6.48
C ARG A 171 24.72 -3.34 -5.96
N ARG A 172 25.71 -2.55 -5.60
CA ARG A 172 26.90 -2.99 -4.86
C ARG A 172 26.86 -2.38 -3.48
N LEU A 173 27.09 -3.20 -2.49
CA LEU A 173 27.10 -2.79 -1.09
C LEU A 173 28.30 -3.40 -0.39
N GLN A 174 28.68 -2.80 0.70
CA GLN A 174 29.71 -3.32 1.58
C GLN A 174 29.03 -3.85 2.83
N ARG A 175 29.22 -5.14 3.14
CA ARG A 175 28.71 -5.79 4.34
C ARG A 175 29.85 -6.51 5.02
N ASP A 176 30.06 -6.27 6.32
CA ASP A 176 31.10 -6.89 7.13
C ASP A 176 32.50 -6.77 6.51
N GLY A 177 32.80 -5.65 5.89
CA GLY A 177 34.07 -5.41 5.20
C GLY A 177 34.19 -6.06 3.82
N GLN A 178 33.24 -6.88 3.40
CA GLN A 178 33.21 -7.55 2.11
C GLN A 178 32.36 -6.78 1.11
N LEU A 179 32.85 -6.63 -0.11
CA LEU A 179 32.10 -6.05 -1.23
C LEU A 179 31.16 -7.13 -1.82
N ILE A 180 29.88 -6.82 -1.91
CA ILE A 180 28.84 -7.73 -2.42
C ILE A 180 28.10 -7.07 -3.56
N ALA A 181 27.98 -7.75 -4.71
CA ALA A 181 27.00 -7.40 -5.72
C ALA A 181 25.69 -8.12 -5.40
N GLU A 182 24.63 -7.35 -5.26
CA GLU A 182 23.30 -7.85 -4.97
C GLU A 182 22.39 -7.63 -6.17
N ARG A 183 21.67 -8.68 -6.55
CA ARG A 183 20.59 -8.61 -7.53
C ARG A 183 19.33 -9.21 -6.97
N CYS A 184 18.27 -8.44 -6.99
CA CYS A 184 16.96 -8.86 -6.50
C CYS A 184 15.93 -8.82 -7.61
N TRP A 185 14.99 -9.73 -7.51
CA TRP A 185 13.84 -9.81 -8.41
C TRP A 185 12.58 -9.96 -7.59
N ARG A 186 11.53 -9.27 -8.04
CA ARG A 186 10.16 -9.59 -7.68
C ARG A 186 9.70 -10.71 -8.59
N VAL A 187 9.25 -11.79 -7.97
CA VAL A 187 8.78 -12.99 -8.67
C VAL A 187 7.32 -13.17 -8.35
N SER A 188 6.46 -13.29 -9.36
CA SER A 188 5.03 -13.53 -9.16
C SER A 188 4.62 -14.85 -9.80
N SER A 189 3.85 -15.64 -9.04
CA SER A 189 3.31 -16.91 -9.51
C SER A 189 2.05 -16.66 -10.35
N GLN A 190 1.97 -17.25 -11.54
CA GLN A 190 0.83 -17.08 -12.45
C GLN A 190 -0.07 -18.30 -12.54
N LEU A 191 0.52 -19.47 -12.43
CA LEU A 191 -0.17 -20.75 -12.59
C LEU A 191 0.03 -21.63 -11.33
N PRO A 192 -0.99 -22.35 -10.87
CA PRO A 192 -0.84 -23.30 -9.76
C PRO A 192 -0.07 -24.54 -10.21
N GLY A 193 0.63 -25.18 -9.26
CA GLY A 193 1.41 -26.40 -9.48
C GLY A 193 2.68 -26.49 -8.66
N ASP A 194 3.39 -27.59 -8.81
CA ASP A 194 4.70 -27.83 -8.18
C ASP A 194 5.81 -27.41 -9.15
N TYR A 195 6.67 -26.53 -8.70
CA TYR A 195 7.74 -26.00 -9.51
C TYR A 195 9.11 -26.21 -8.88
N ARG A 196 10.07 -26.48 -9.74
CA ARG A 196 11.48 -26.50 -9.40
C ARG A 196 12.18 -25.33 -10.11
N ILE A 197 12.53 -24.31 -9.35
CA ILE A 197 13.14 -23.10 -9.87
C ILE A 197 14.65 -23.24 -9.92
N GLU A 198 15.21 -23.02 -11.08
CA GLU A 198 16.66 -23.00 -11.31
C GLU A 198 17.08 -21.62 -11.77
N LEU A 199 18.13 -21.07 -11.16
CA LEU A 199 18.74 -19.83 -11.63
C LEU A 199 19.64 -20.11 -12.83
N PRO A 200 19.69 -19.19 -13.82
CA PRO A 200 20.72 -19.18 -14.83
C PRO A 200 22.11 -19.13 -14.20
N PRO A 201 23.18 -19.58 -14.92
CA PRO A 201 24.50 -19.53 -14.38
C PRO A 201 24.96 -18.11 -14.04
N ILE A 202 25.55 -17.95 -12.87
CA ILE A 202 26.16 -16.71 -12.43
C ILE A 202 27.60 -16.67 -12.95
N ILE A 203 27.90 -15.74 -13.82
CA ILE A 203 29.22 -15.59 -14.40
C ILE A 203 29.93 -14.41 -13.74
N GLN A 204 30.98 -14.68 -13.02
CA GLN A 204 31.88 -13.68 -12.44
C GLN A 204 33.17 -13.60 -13.22
N ARG A 205 33.56 -12.41 -13.63
CA ARG A 205 34.80 -12.12 -14.37
C ARG A 205 35.66 -11.12 -13.60
N GLY A 206 36.88 -11.45 -13.35
CA GLY A 206 37.93 -10.64 -12.73
C GLY A 206 39.28 -11.09 -13.19
N ARG A 207 40.16 -11.49 -12.28
CA ARG A 207 41.46 -12.17 -12.63
C ARG A 207 41.26 -13.55 -13.25
N GLY A 208 40.02 -14.05 -13.26
CA GLY A 208 39.64 -15.31 -13.90
C GLY A 208 38.14 -15.26 -14.24
N ARG A 209 37.65 -16.34 -14.86
CA ARG A 209 36.23 -16.55 -15.14
C ARG A 209 35.71 -17.68 -14.24
N TRP A 210 34.67 -17.38 -13.51
CA TRP A 210 33.95 -18.31 -12.63
C TRP A 210 32.52 -18.44 -13.13
N THR A 211 31.97 -19.64 -13.14
CA THR A 211 30.60 -19.92 -13.58
C THR A 211 29.92 -20.78 -12.51
N PHE A 212 29.03 -20.15 -11.73
CA PHE A 212 28.34 -20.80 -10.62
C PHE A 212 26.96 -21.25 -11.05
N TYR A 213 26.64 -22.50 -10.77
CA TYR A 213 25.31 -23.07 -10.88
C TYR A 213 24.80 -23.31 -9.45
N LEU A 214 23.82 -22.53 -8.99
CA LEU A 214 23.29 -22.70 -7.66
C LEU A 214 22.29 -23.86 -7.60
N PRO A 215 22.06 -24.45 -6.41
CA PRO A 215 21.02 -25.45 -6.23
C PRO A 215 19.64 -24.94 -6.63
N SER A 216 18.85 -25.77 -7.28
CA SER A 216 17.43 -25.48 -7.52
C SER A 216 16.64 -25.46 -6.22
N GLN A 217 15.58 -24.67 -6.18
CA GLN A 217 14.65 -24.61 -5.05
C GLN A 217 13.25 -25.00 -5.51
N SER A 218 12.51 -25.70 -4.66
CA SER A 218 11.14 -26.13 -4.96
C SER A 218 10.13 -25.16 -4.34
N VAL A 219 9.08 -24.86 -5.09
CA VAL A 219 7.99 -23.98 -4.67
C VAL A 219 6.67 -24.63 -5.10
N GLU A 220 5.73 -24.75 -4.17
CA GLU A 220 4.35 -25.16 -4.44
C GLU A 220 3.50 -23.92 -4.62
N VAL A 221 2.75 -23.82 -5.71
CA VAL A 221 1.80 -22.73 -5.97
C VAL A 221 0.39 -23.27 -5.84
N LEU A 222 -0.32 -22.84 -4.80
CA LEU A 222 -1.69 -23.22 -4.53
C LEU A 222 -2.66 -22.48 -5.45
N PRO A 223 -3.71 -23.15 -5.95
CA PRO A 223 -4.77 -22.47 -6.69
C PRO A 223 -5.58 -21.55 -5.76
N LEU A 224 -6.01 -20.40 -6.28
CA LEU A 224 -6.93 -19.55 -5.54
C LEU A 224 -8.29 -20.26 -5.35
N PRO A 225 -8.97 -20.07 -4.20
CA PRO A 225 -10.31 -20.60 -3.97
C PRO A 225 -11.30 -20.16 -5.06
N SER A 226 -12.10 -21.08 -5.57
CA SER A 226 -13.01 -20.86 -6.68
C SER A 226 -14.12 -19.83 -6.43
N TYR A 227 -14.40 -19.49 -5.19
CA TYR A 227 -15.37 -18.47 -4.80
C TYR A 227 -14.87 -17.04 -4.95
N LEU A 228 -13.57 -16.85 -5.23
CA LEU A 228 -12.98 -15.52 -5.35
C LEU A 228 -13.29 -14.89 -6.71
N PRO A 229 -13.60 -13.57 -6.75
CA PRO A 229 -13.71 -12.86 -8.01
C PRO A 229 -12.36 -12.79 -8.73
N ASN A 230 -12.35 -12.92 -10.06
CA ASN A 230 -11.14 -12.83 -10.87
C ASN A 230 -10.37 -11.48 -10.73
N SER A 231 -11.06 -10.45 -10.21
CA SER A 231 -10.51 -9.10 -10.02
C SER A 231 -9.97 -8.85 -8.60
N ILE A 232 -9.90 -9.89 -7.75
CA ILE A 232 -9.43 -9.74 -6.38
C ILE A 232 -7.91 -9.52 -6.36
N SER A 233 -7.46 -8.60 -5.51
CA SER A 233 -6.03 -8.47 -5.22
C SER A 233 -5.57 -9.63 -4.35
N VAL A 234 -4.46 -10.24 -4.71
CA VAL A 234 -3.80 -11.29 -3.92
C VAL A 234 -2.66 -10.66 -3.13
N GLY A 235 -2.64 -10.85 -1.83
CA GLY A 235 -1.72 -10.19 -0.90
C GLY A 235 -2.27 -8.88 -0.32
N LYS A 236 -1.74 -8.49 0.84
CA LYS A 236 -2.17 -7.28 1.55
C LYS A 236 -1.69 -6.02 0.82
N PRO A 237 -2.60 -5.12 0.42
CA PRO A 237 -2.21 -3.87 -0.22
C PRO A 237 -1.65 -2.85 0.81
N ASP A 238 -0.51 -2.24 0.52
CA ASP A 238 -0.05 -0.99 1.14
C ASP A 238 -0.60 0.17 0.32
N ILE A 239 -1.54 0.91 0.91
CA ILE A 239 -2.25 1.97 0.21
C ILE A 239 -1.89 3.31 0.82
N ARG A 240 -1.31 4.20 0.01
CA ARG A 240 -0.93 5.56 0.41
C ARG A 240 -1.81 6.56 -0.31
N VAL A 241 -2.43 7.46 0.46
CA VAL A 241 -3.27 8.53 -0.08
C VAL A 241 -2.55 9.85 0.08
N GLN A 242 -2.37 10.55 -1.02
CA GLN A 242 -1.89 11.93 -1.05
C GLN A 242 -3.02 12.82 -1.55
N THR A 243 -3.38 13.82 -0.75
CA THR A 243 -4.40 14.80 -1.14
C THR A 243 -3.74 15.94 -1.89
N GLY A 244 -4.03 16.06 -3.18
CA GLY A 244 -3.60 17.17 -4.03
C GLY A 244 -4.66 18.28 -4.12
N GLU A 245 -4.41 19.29 -4.94
CA GLU A 245 -5.36 20.40 -5.16
C GLU A 245 -6.62 19.99 -5.92
N GLN A 246 -6.51 19.03 -6.84
CA GLN A 246 -7.60 18.65 -7.76
C GLN A 246 -8.21 17.30 -7.44
N GLY A 247 -7.56 16.47 -6.62
CA GLY A 247 -7.99 15.11 -6.31
C GLY A 247 -7.08 14.40 -5.32
N TRP A 248 -7.37 13.13 -5.12
CA TRP A 248 -6.50 12.22 -4.37
C TRP A 248 -5.61 11.44 -5.35
N ASN A 249 -4.32 11.37 -5.03
CA ASN A 249 -3.39 10.42 -5.62
C ASN A 249 -3.29 9.21 -4.68
N ILE A 250 -3.78 8.08 -5.12
CA ILE A 250 -3.83 6.85 -4.33
C ILE A 250 -2.81 5.89 -4.93
N SER A 251 -1.68 5.72 -4.25
CA SER A 251 -0.66 4.75 -4.63
C SER A 251 -0.96 3.42 -3.94
N ILE A 252 -0.94 2.34 -4.71
CA ILE A 252 -1.29 0.99 -4.25
C ILE A 252 -0.10 0.10 -4.56
N GLN A 253 0.52 -0.42 -3.51
CA GLN A 253 1.57 -1.42 -3.60
C GLN A 253 1.08 -2.68 -2.90
N VAL A 254 1.16 -3.82 -3.53
CA VAL A 254 0.82 -5.08 -2.89
C VAL A 254 2.12 -5.72 -2.41
N VAL A 255 2.31 -5.75 -1.11
CA VAL A 255 3.43 -6.46 -0.49
C VAL A 255 3.12 -7.95 -0.58
N GLY A 256 3.95 -8.72 -1.29
CA GLY A 256 3.72 -10.15 -1.48
C GLY A 256 2.64 -10.50 -2.51
N GLY A 257 2.30 -9.61 -3.42
CA GLY A 257 1.32 -9.89 -4.47
C GLY A 257 1.63 -9.17 -5.78
N GLN A 258 1.03 -9.61 -6.87
CA GLN A 258 1.13 -8.96 -8.16
C GLN A 258 -0.04 -7.98 -8.33
N VAL A 259 0.27 -6.71 -8.66
CA VAL A 259 -0.72 -5.70 -9.05
C VAL A 259 -1.15 -5.97 -10.51
N THR A 260 -1.66 -7.16 -10.82
CA THR A 260 -2.22 -7.46 -12.13
C THR A 260 -3.73 -7.28 -12.09
N GLN A 261 -4.23 -6.27 -12.75
CA GLN A 261 -5.65 -5.85 -12.83
C GLN A 261 -6.42 -5.63 -11.49
N PRO A 262 -5.81 -5.61 -10.30
CA PRO A 262 -6.52 -5.35 -9.04
C PRO A 262 -7.02 -3.92 -8.97
N LEU A 263 -6.52 -3.04 -9.81
CA LEU A 263 -6.98 -1.65 -9.91
C LEU A 263 -8.47 -1.55 -10.26
N TRP A 264 -9.04 -2.58 -10.92
CA TRP A 264 -10.48 -2.56 -11.22
C TRP A 264 -11.35 -2.69 -9.97
N GLY A 265 -11.04 -3.62 -9.09
CA GLY A 265 -11.74 -3.78 -7.79
C GLY A 265 -11.57 -2.56 -6.90
N VAL A 266 -10.35 -2.00 -6.85
CA VAL A 266 -10.05 -0.79 -6.08
C VAL A 266 -10.80 0.42 -6.67
N ARG A 267 -10.79 0.61 -7.99
CA ARG A 267 -11.56 1.69 -8.66
C ARG A 267 -13.05 1.60 -8.37
N SER A 268 -13.61 0.39 -8.39
CA SER A 268 -15.01 0.17 -8.05
C SER A 268 -15.32 0.54 -6.60
N ALA A 269 -14.46 0.14 -5.65
CA ALA A 269 -14.59 0.51 -4.24
C ALA A 269 -14.47 2.04 -4.02
N LEU A 270 -13.54 2.70 -4.71
CA LEU A 270 -13.37 4.15 -4.69
C LEU A 270 -14.59 4.86 -5.30
N ALA A 271 -15.11 4.37 -6.43
CA ALA A 271 -16.30 4.91 -7.07
C ALA A 271 -17.52 4.86 -6.14
N LYS A 272 -17.72 3.72 -5.48
CA LYS A 272 -18.79 3.53 -4.50
C LYS A 272 -18.64 4.48 -3.31
N ALA A 273 -17.43 4.68 -2.81
CA ALA A 273 -17.16 5.54 -1.65
C ALA A 273 -17.25 7.03 -1.96
N THR A 274 -16.74 7.45 -3.12
CA THR A 274 -16.66 8.88 -3.49
C THR A 274 -17.86 9.33 -4.35
N GLY A 275 -18.56 8.37 -4.99
CA GLY A 275 -19.59 8.66 -5.98
C GLY A 275 -19.03 9.31 -7.25
N ILE A 276 -17.75 9.04 -7.57
CA ILE A 276 -17.09 9.47 -8.81
C ILE A 276 -17.05 8.25 -9.72
N ALA A 277 -17.47 8.42 -10.97
CA ALA A 277 -17.50 7.31 -11.92
C ALA A 277 -16.08 6.82 -12.25
N THR A 278 -15.93 5.51 -12.50
CA THR A 278 -14.62 4.89 -12.73
C THR A 278 -13.90 5.39 -13.98
N ASP A 279 -14.64 5.85 -14.99
CA ASP A 279 -14.12 6.46 -16.22
C ASP A 279 -13.47 7.84 -15.99
N GLN A 280 -13.86 8.55 -14.92
CA GLN A 280 -13.25 9.81 -14.51
C GLN A 280 -11.95 9.63 -13.72
N MET A 281 -11.62 8.38 -13.32
CA MET A 281 -10.40 8.07 -12.60
C MET A 281 -9.26 7.77 -13.58
N VAL A 282 -8.14 8.46 -13.43
CA VAL A 282 -6.95 8.22 -14.25
C VAL A 282 -6.04 7.23 -13.52
N VAL A 283 -5.64 6.19 -14.25
CA VAL A 283 -4.72 5.16 -13.74
C VAL A 283 -3.38 5.32 -14.46
N ALA A 284 -2.32 5.50 -13.69
CA ALA A 284 -0.96 5.53 -14.20
C ALA A 284 -0.09 4.64 -13.30
N ASN A 285 0.42 3.55 -13.87
CA ASN A 285 1.16 2.53 -13.12
C ASN A 285 0.36 2.00 -11.92
N GLU A 286 0.95 2.07 -10.72
CA GLU A 286 0.33 1.66 -9.44
C GLU A 286 -0.43 2.80 -8.74
N THR A 287 -0.70 3.91 -9.43
CA THR A 287 -1.37 5.08 -8.86
C THR A 287 -2.70 5.34 -9.54
N ILE A 288 -3.73 5.57 -8.73
CA ILE A 288 -5.05 6.00 -9.18
C ILE A 288 -5.24 7.45 -8.78
N PHE A 289 -5.46 8.32 -9.76
CA PHE A 289 -5.93 9.67 -9.52
C PHE A 289 -7.45 9.70 -9.47
N VAL A 290 -8.02 10.16 -8.35
CA VAL A 290 -9.46 10.33 -8.16
C VAL A 290 -9.74 11.83 -8.03
N PRO A 291 -10.41 12.46 -9.02
CA PRO A 291 -10.67 13.89 -8.96
C PRO A 291 -11.66 14.25 -7.85
N PHE A 292 -11.58 15.44 -7.31
CA PHE A 292 -12.62 15.93 -6.41
C PHE A 292 -13.90 16.24 -7.18
N LYS A 293 -15.05 16.06 -6.55
CA LYS A 293 -16.30 16.63 -7.04
C LYS A 293 -16.17 18.16 -7.11
N ARG A 294 -16.85 18.78 -8.07
CA ARG A 294 -16.89 20.24 -8.24
C ARG A 294 -17.26 20.97 -6.92
N TRP A 295 -18.05 20.30 -6.08
CA TRP A 295 -18.53 20.75 -4.79
C TRP A 295 -18.23 19.69 -3.74
N SER A 296 -17.57 20.04 -2.66
CA SER A 296 -17.34 19.14 -1.53
C SER A 296 -17.47 19.90 -0.20
N PHE A 297 -18.13 19.27 0.75
CA PHE A 297 -18.40 19.86 2.08
C PHE A 297 -17.45 19.34 3.16
N GLY A 298 -16.22 18.96 2.79
CA GLY A 298 -15.26 18.42 3.75
C GLY A 298 -15.62 17.02 4.24
N GLN A 299 -16.37 16.25 3.45
CA GLN A 299 -16.83 14.91 3.84
C GLN A 299 -15.65 13.92 3.90
N ILE A 300 -15.73 13.01 4.86
CA ILE A 300 -14.84 11.85 4.95
C ILE A 300 -15.57 10.66 4.33
N SER A 301 -15.12 10.22 3.17
CA SER A 301 -15.59 8.97 2.55
C SER A 301 -14.70 7.82 3.00
N ARG A 302 -15.26 6.62 3.18
CA ARG A 302 -14.50 5.41 3.50
C ARG A 302 -14.65 4.42 2.36
N ALA A 303 -13.54 4.12 1.69
CA ALA A 303 -13.51 3.07 0.67
C ALA A 303 -13.07 1.76 1.33
N LYS A 304 -13.90 0.72 1.20
CA LYS A 304 -13.57 -0.63 1.68
C LYS A 304 -12.98 -1.42 0.54
N ILE A 305 -11.65 -1.67 0.61
CA ILE A 305 -10.90 -2.42 -0.41
C ILE A 305 -10.73 -3.83 0.09
N THR A 306 -11.34 -4.79 -0.61
CA THR A 306 -11.22 -6.22 -0.30
C THR A 306 -10.03 -6.82 -1.04
N PHE A 307 -9.34 -7.75 -0.38
CA PHE A 307 -8.21 -8.50 -0.94
C PHE A 307 -8.19 -9.92 -0.37
N PHE A 308 -7.48 -10.82 -1.05
CA PHE A 308 -7.20 -12.14 -0.53
C PHE A 308 -5.93 -12.08 0.30
N ASN A 309 -6.05 -12.34 1.60
CA ASN A 309 -4.92 -12.37 2.52
C ASN A 309 -4.20 -13.72 2.41
N THR A 310 -2.98 -13.72 1.86
CA THR A 310 -2.19 -14.92 1.61
C THR A 310 -1.69 -15.60 2.90
N GLU A 311 -1.53 -14.84 3.98
CA GLU A 311 -1.12 -15.39 5.28
C GLU A 311 -2.25 -16.21 5.94
N THR A 312 -3.49 -15.76 5.82
CA THR A 312 -4.64 -16.38 6.45
C THR A 312 -5.45 -17.28 5.52
N GLY A 313 -5.22 -17.20 4.20
CA GLY A 313 -5.98 -17.89 3.18
C GLY A 313 -7.45 -17.44 3.08
N ARG A 314 -7.77 -16.19 3.46
CA ARG A 314 -9.14 -15.68 3.54
C ARG A 314 -9.28 -14.30 2.92
N LEU A 315 -10.53 -13.93 2.63
CA LEU A 315 -10.86 -12.56 2.25
C LEU A 315 -10.74 -11.64 3.46
N ASP A 316 -10.05 -10.53 3.26
CA ASP A 316 -9.89 -9.47 4.23
C ASP A 316 -10.17 -8.11 3.57
N ALA A 317 -10.23 -7.03 4.35
CA ALA A 317 -10.53 -5.70 3.83
C ALA A 317 -9.76 -4.61 4.56
N VAL A 318 -9.33 -3.60 3.82
CA VAL A 318 -8.74 -2.38 4.34
C VAL A 318 -9.70 -1.22 4.14
N ASP A 319 -9.99 -0.49 5.22
CA ASP A 319 -10.77 0.74 5.18
C ASP A 319 -9.86 1.94 4.88
N LEU A 320 -10.11 2.61 3.78
CA LEU A 320 -9.35 3.76 3.32
C LEU A 320 -10.14 5.06 3.56
N PRO A 321 -9.76 5.88 4.54
CA PRO A 321 -10.41 7.16 4.78
C PRO A 321 -9.94 8.21 3.76
N LEU A 322 -10.88 8.76 3.00
CA LEU A 322 -10.65 9.80 2.00
C LEU A 322 -11.25 11.12 2.51
N LYS A 323 -10.41 12.08 2.87
CA LYS A 323 -10.84 13.41 3.29
C LYS A 323 -10.90 14.33 2.07
N ALA A 324 -12.10 14.82 1.75
CA ALA A 324 -12.26 15.83 0.71
C ALA A 324 -12.06 17.23 1.31
N PRO A 325 -11.38 18.14 0.60
CA PRO A 325 -11.31 19.54 1.03
C PRO A 325 -12.68 20.22 0.93
N LEU A 326 -12.90 21.26 1.74
CA LEU A 326 -14.08 22.09 1.62
C LEU A 326 -13.99 22.92 0.33
N LYS A 327 -14.81 22.61 -0.67
CA LYS A 327 -14.92 23.38 -1.92
C LYS A 327 -16.35 23.89 -2.05
N LEU A 328 -16.58 25.14 -1.62
CA LEU A 328 -17.87 25.81 -1.80
C LEU A 328 -17.92 26.50 -3.15
N PRO A 329 -19.08 26.52 -3.82
CA PRO A 329 -19.27 27.30 -5.02
C PRO A 329 -19.10 28.81 -4.69
N ILE A 330 -18.53 29.56 -5.61
CA ILE A 330 -18.40 31.02 -5.47
C ILE A 330 -19.78 31.64 -5.15
N ILE A 331 -20.83 31.14 -5.79
CA ILE A 331 -22.22 31.57 -5.52
C ILE A 331 -22.60 31.26 -4.06
N GLY A 332 -22.23 30.10 -3.50
CA GLY A 332 -22.52 29.77 -2.11
C GLY A 332 -21.78 30.67 -1.12
N ILE A 333 -20.55 31.05 -1.42
CA ILE A 333 -19.76 32.01 -0.61
C ILE A 333 -20.44 33.41 -0.68
N VAL A 334 -20.85 33.84 -1.86
CA VAL A 334 -21.54 35.13 -2.04
C VAL A 334 -22.87 35.12 -1.29
N LEU A 335 -23.67 34.06 -1.38
CA LEU A 335 -24.94 33.98 -0.67
C LEU A 335 -24.75 33.95 0.87
N LEU A 336 -23.77 33.23 1.37
CA LEU A 336 -23.43 33.26 2.79
C LEU A 336 -22.96 34.62 3.26
N SER A 337 -22.18 35.32 2.43
CA SER A 337 -21.74 36.70 2.72
C SER A 337 -22.91 37.68 2.77
N ILE A 338 -23.86 37.59 1.82
CA ILE A 338 -25.07 38.41 1.79
C ILE A 338 -25.93 38.12 3.03
N LEU A 339 -26.12 36.87 3.38
CA LEU A 339 -26.89 36.47 4.55
C LEU A 339 -26.23 36.99 5.85
N ALA A 340 -24.91 36.82 5.98
CA ALA A 340 -24.17 37.36 7.12
C ALA A 340 -24.28 38.89 7.23
N MET A 341 -24.19 39.61 6.09
CA MET A 341 -24.38 41.06 6.02
C MET A 341 -25.79 41.46 6.47
N ALA A 342 -26.82 40.75 5.99
CA ALA A 342 -28.21 41.01 6.35
C ALA A 342 -28.47 40.81 7.86
N ILE A 343 -27.87 39.75 8.45
CA ILE A 343 -27.94 39.49 9.89
C ILE A 343 -27.26 40.65 10.66
N LEU A 344 -26.09 41.08 10.20
CA LEU A 344 -25.31 42.13 10.84
C LEU A 344 -26.06 43.46 10.81
N VAL A 345 -26.67 43.82 9.65
CA VAL A 345 -27.51 45.01 9.51
C VAL A 345 -28.71 44.95 10.44
N LYS A 346 -29.39 43.81 10.52
CA LYS A 346 -30.54 43.63 11.42
C LYS A 346 -30.11 43.73 12.90
N ALA A 347 -28.98 43.16 13.25
CA ALA A 347 -28.45 43.23 14.62
C ALA A 347 -28.09 44.69 15.00
N THR A 348 -27.42 45.40 14.11
CA THR A 348 -27.05 46.82 14.34
C THR A 348 -28.30 47.72 14.45
N CYS A 349 -29.32 47.45 13.65
CA CYS A 349 -30.60 48.17 13.72
C CYS A 349 -31.29 47.93 15.05
N LEU A 350 -31.36 46.68 15.53
CA LEU A 350 -31.91 46.30 16.85
C LEU A 350 -31.15 46.97 17.99
N VAL A 351 -29.81 46.92 17.95
CA VAL A 351 -28.95 47.58 18.93
C VAL A 351 -29.24 49.08 18.99
N ARG A 352 -29.34 49.73 17.80
CA ARG A 352 -29.65 51.16 17.71
C ARG A 352 -31.00 51.51 18.33
N VAL A 353 -32.05 50.74 18.03
CA VAL A 353 -33.36 50.90 18.60
C VAL A 353 -33.33 50.74 20.15
N PHE A 354 -32.61 49.70 20.59
CA PHE A 354 -32.45 49.46 22.02
C PHE A 354 -31.73 50.61 22.74
N MET A 355 -30.61 51.07 22.18
CA MET A 355 -29.86 52.21 22.71
C MET A 355 -30.69 53.51 22.75
N GLN A 356 -31.48 53.78 21.70
CA GLN A 356 -32.37 54.91 21.66
C GLN A 356 -33.47 54.83 22.76
N ARG A 357 -34.09 53.65 22.95
CA ARG A 357 -35.05 53.43 24.02
C ARG A 357 -34.42 53.63 25.40
N ARG A 358 -33.20 53.10 25.62
CA ARG A 358 -32.44 53.25 26.88
C ARG A 358 -32.11 54.72 27.15
N ALA A 359 -31.67 55.47 26.15
CA ALA A 359 -31.35 56.89 26.26
C ALA A 359 -32.62 57.70 26.60
N LYS A 360 -33.75 57.45 25.92
CA LYS A 360 -35.04 58.08 26.22
C LYS A 360 -35.49 57.81 27.65
N LEU A 361 -35.37 56.56 28.12
CA LEU A 361 -35.72 56.19 29.51
C LEU A 361 -34.82 56.90 30.53
N GLN A 362 -33.50 56.99 30.24
CA GLN A 362 -32.59 57.70 31.14
C GLN A 362 -32.88 59.21 31.19
N ALA A 363 -33.12 59.84 30.05
CA ALA A 363 -33.53 61.27 29.96
C ALA A 363 -34.83 61.53 30.73
N PHE A 364 -35.83 60.62 30.57
CA PHE A 364 -37.09 60.69 31.30
C PHE A 364 -36.86 60.56 32.81
N LYS A 365 -36.12 59.58 33.27
CA LYS A 365 -35.76 59.43 34.69
C LYS A 365 -35.07 60.66 35.24
N ALA A 366 -34.16 61.26 34.53
CA ALA A 366 -33.45 62.44 34.96
C ALA A 366 -34.44 63.63 35.07
N ALA A 367 -35.37 63.82 34.12
CA ALA A 367 -36.36 64.86 34.14
C ALA A 367 -37.38 64.67 35.32
N ILE A 368 -37.83 63.44 35.56
CA ILE A 368 -38.69 63.15 36.73
C ILE A 368 -37.99 63.41 38.09
N ASN A 369 -36.70 62.99 38.18
CA ASN A 369 -35.95 63.22 39.42
C ASN A 369 -35.67 64.70 39.69
N SER A 370 -35.52 65.52 38.65
CA SER A 370 -35.32 66.97 38.77
C SER A 370 -36.60 67.79 39.11
N ALA A 371 -37.79 67.21 38.98
CA ALA A 371 -39.04 67.87 39.37
C ALA A 371 -39.08 68.11 40.89
N THR A 372 -39.18 69.37 41.33
CA THR A 372 -39.24 69.75 42.77
C THR A 372 -40.66 69.95 43.29
N THR A 373 -41.63 70.10 42.39
CA THR A 373 -43.01 70.29 42.69
C THR A 373 -43.94 69.30 41.98
N ALA A 374 -45.13 69.04 42.51
CA ALA A 374 -46.12 68.17 41.89
C ALA A 374 -46.56 68.70 40.48
N ASP A 375 -46.59 70.01 40.28
CA ASP A 375 -46.95 70.61 39.00
C ASP A 375 -45.80 70.41 37.95
N GLN A 376 -44.55 70.51 38.39
CA GLN A 376 -43.39 70.14 37.51
C GLN A 376 -43.42 68.67 37.12
N LEU A 377 -43.78 67.79 38.09
CA LEU A 377 -43.89 66.33 37.80
C LEU A 377 -45.05 66.09 36.79
N ARG A 378 -46.16 66.77 36.93
CA ARG A 378 -47.31 66.72 35.99
C ARG A 378 -46.94 67.16 34.60
N THR A 379 -46.26 68.32 34.47
CA THR A 379 -45.86 68.87 33.19
C THR A 379 -44.79 68.00 32.47
N THR A 380 -43.85 67.44 33.24
CA THR A 380 -42.84 66.51 32.74
C THR A 380 -43.47 65.21 32.23
N LEU A 381 -44.44 64.65 32.93
CA LEU A 381 -45.22 63.49 32.51
C LEU A 381 -46.00 63.75 31.22
N LEU A 382 -46.70 64.85 31.13
CA LEU A 382 -47.46 65.25 29.92
C LEU A 382 -46.53 65.42 28.71
N ALA A 383 -45.37 66.05 28.92
CA ALA A 383 -44.36 66.19 27.86
C ALA A 383 -43.80 64.86 27.41
N ALA A 384 -43.56 63.93 28.31
CA ALA A 384 -43.10 62.58 27.98
C ALA A 384 -44.18 61.73 27.32
N ALA A 385 -45.42 61.90 27.71
CA ALA A 385 -46.58 61.18 27.18
C ALA A 385 -46.93 61.67 25.73
N SER A 386 -46.47 62.84 25.34
CA SER A 386 -46.70 63.42 24.01
C SER A 386 -45.40 63.84 23.35
N PRO A 387 -44.57 62.90 22.90
CA PRO A 387 -43.23 63.17 22.37
C PRO A 387 -43.23 63.84 20.98
N GLU A 388 -44.36 63.91 20.29
CA GLU A 388 -44.51 64.55 18.99
C GLU A 388 -45.08 65.95 19.13
N ALA A 389 -44.78 66.82 18.21
CA ALA A 389 -45.05 68.27 18.22
C ALA A 389 -46.53 68.70 18.42
N SER A 390 -47.43 67.76 18.50
CA SER A 390 -48.86 68.00 18.88
C SER A 390 -49.14 67.25 20.17
N PRO A 391 -49.55 67.95 21.21
CA PRO A 391 -49.88 67.32 22.48
C PRO A 391 -51.08 66.40 22.27
N ARG A 392 -50.84 65.11 22.32
CA ARG A 392 -51.84 64.03 22.18
C ARG A 392 -52.84 64.05 23.35
N PHE A 393 -52.36 64.52 24.49
CA PHE A 393 -53.16 64.59 25.70
C PHE A 393 -53.05 65.97 26.32
N LYS A 394 -54.17 66.60 26.61
CA LYS A 394 -54.25 67.89 27.31
C LYS A 394 -54.21 67.76 28.83
N THR A 395 -54.58 66.59 29.38
CA THR A 395 -54.62 66.35 30.83
C THR A 395 -54.01 64.97 31.13
N LEU A 396 -53.44 64.81 32.36
CA LEU A 396 -52.91 63.51 32.81
C LEU A 396 -54.01 62.44 32.87
N GLN A 397 -55.27 62.86 33.08
CA GLN A 397 -56.37 61.92 33.11
C GLN A 397 -56.66 61.31 31.73
N GLN A 398 -56.64 62.13 30.66
CA GLN A 398 -56.78 61.64 29.31
C GLN A 398 -55.64 60.70 28.92
N TRP A 399 -54.43 60.96 29.38
CA TRP A 399 -53.28 60.05 29.19
C TRP A 399 -53.50 58.72 29.93
N ALA A 400 -53.88 58.76 31.19
CA ALA A 400 -54.10 57.57 32.00
C ALA A 400 -55.24 56.70 31.43
N GLU A 401 -56.34 57.29 31.01
CA GLU A 401 -57.44 56.57 30.36
C GLU A 401 -57.00 55.92 29.02
N ALA A 402 -56.17 56.60 28.30
CA ALA A 402 -55.62 56.03 27.05
C ALA A 402 -54.66 54.85 27.28
N GLN A 403 -54.02 54.75 28.42
CA GLN A 403 -53.18 53.60 28.78
C GLN A 403 -53.97 52.33 29.17
N ALA A 404 -55.28 52.51 29.45
CA ALA A 404 -56.16 51.44 29.93
C ALA A 404 -55.58 50.68 31.15
N ASP A 405 -54.78 51.38 31.96
CA ASP A 405 -54.11 50.84 33.16
C ASP A 405 -54.61 51.51 34.37
N GLN A 406 -55.14 50.71 35.34
CA GLN A 406 -55.69 51.18 36.53
C GLN A 406 -54.68 51.90 37.43
N GLU A 407 -53.44 51.44 37.46
CA GLU A 407 -52.33 52.04 38.19
C GLU A 407 -51.99 53.44 37.63
N ALA A 408 -52.00 53.61 36.30
CA ALA A 408 -51.81 54.89 35.63
C ALA A 408 -52.95 55.89 36.02
N THR A 409 -54.19 55.42 36.13
CA THR A 409 -55.33 56.25 36.45
C THR A 409 -55.26 56.73 37.91
N VAL A 410 -54.94 55.84 38.87
CA VAL A 410 -54.75 56.20 40.28
C VAL A 410 -53.60 57.18 40.44
N LEU A 411 -52.48 56.95 39.75
CA LEU A 411 -51.30 57.81 39.79
C LEU A 411 -51.59 59.22 39.20
N ALA A 412 -52.27 59.31 38.06
CA ALA A 412 -52.68 60.56 37.47
C ALA A 412 -53.63 61.37 38.44
N HIS A 413 -54.55 60.70 39.08
CA HIS A 413 -55.42 61.30 40.08
C HIS A 413 -54.65 61.88 41.29
N HIS A 414 -53.70 61.10 41.84
CA HIS A 414 -52.86 61.53 42.96
C HIS A 414 -51.95 62.73 42.57
N ILE A 415 -51.35 62.73 41.44
CA ILE A 415 -50.48 63.82 40.94
C ILE A 415 -51.36 65.11 40.77
N ASN A 416 -52.51 64.99 40.16
CA ASN A 416 -53.43 66.13 40.00
C ASN A 416 -53.93 66.66 41.37
N GLN A 417 -54.26 65.77 42.28
CA GLN A 417 -54.73 66.20 43.63
C GLN A 417 -53.61 66.96 44.36
N LEU A 418 -52.37 66.53 44.30
CA LEU A 418 -51.23 67.20 44.91
C LEU A 418 -50.87 68.53 44.20
N ALA A 419 -51.01 68.60 42.86
CA ALA A 419 -50.67 69.78 42.07
C ALA A 419 -51.72 70.96 42.35
N PHE A 420 -52.93 70.62 42.71
CA PHE A 420 -54.01 71.62 42.90
C PHE A 420 -54.49 71.80 44.36
N SER A 421 -53.92 70.99 45.34
CA SER A 421 -54.27 71.09 46.75
C SER A 421 -53.05 71.47 47.61
N PRO A 422 -52.97 72.67 48.17
CA PRO A 422 -51.76 73.12 48.87
C PRO A 422 -51.53 72.46 50.28
N HIS A 423 -52.36 71.53 50.70
CA HIS A 423 -52.26 70.87 52.02
C HIS A 423 -52.10 69.33 51.94
N ALA A 424 -51.71 68.72 50.81
CA ALA A 424 -51.56 67.30 50.72
C ALA A 424 -50.09 66.91 50.93
N ASP A 425 -49.81 66.35 52.13
CA ASP A 425 -48.46 65.83 52.49
C ASP A 425 -48.26 64.42 51.95
N ALA A 426 -48.20 64.26 50.64
CA ALA A 426 -47.73 62.99 50.07
C ALA A 426 -46.25 63.07 49.73
N PRO A 427 -45.41 62.04 49.99
CA PRO A 427 -44.01 62.14 49.74
C PRO A 427 -43.80 62.12 48.22
N LEU A 428 -43.40 63.27 47.65
CA LEU A 428 -43.15 63.50 46.20
C LEU A 428 -42.20 62.45 45.66
N ASN A 429 -41.23 61.94 46.45
CA ASN A 429 -40.28 60.93 46.06
C ASN A 429 -40.92 59.55 45.81
N GLU A 430 -41.93 59.17 46.50
CA GLU A 430 -42.68 57.93 46.29
C GLU A 430 -43.43 57.96 44.94
N LEU A 431 -44.06 59.08 44.67
CA LEU A 431 -44.77 59.35 43.40
C LEU A 431 -43.77 59.30 42.20
N LYS A 432 -42.63 59.92 42.32
CA LYS A 432 -41.59 59.84 41.32
C LYS A 432 -41.18 58.38 41.03
N GLN A 433 -41.00 57.57 42.03
CA GLN A 433 -40.60 56.14 41.82
C GLN A 433 -41.78 55.37 41.20
N ARG A 434 -42.96 55.58 41.50
CA ARG A 434 -44.15 54.95 40.86
C ARG A 434 -44.27 55.37 39.40
N VAL A 435 -44.06 56.64 39.07
CA VAL A 435 -44.00 57.12 37.71
C VAL A 435 -42.90 56.43 36.88
N ILE A 436 -41.73 56.35 37.45
CA ILE A 436 -40.59 55.69 36.77
C ILE A 436 -40.87 54.22 36.50
N ASN A 437 -41.48 53.53 37.47
CA ASN A 437 -41.78 52.09 37.30
C ASN A 437 -42.87 51.88 36.23
N LEU A 438 -43.93 52.67 36.26
CA LEU A 438 -45.01 52.62 35.26
C LEU A 438 -44.49 52.81 33.83
N PHE A 439 -43.66 53.85 33.64
CA PHE A 439 -43.06 54.10 32.32
C PHE A 439 -42.03 53.06 31.88
N ARG A 440 -41.41 52.33 32.81
CA ARG A 440 -40.53 51.24 32.48
C ARG A 440 -41.26 50.05 31.83
N VAL A 441 -42.50 49.85 32.14
CA VAL A 441 -43.36 48.80 31.58
C VAL A 441 -43.92 49.20 30.20
N HIS A 442 -44.16 50.46 29.96
CA HIS A 442 -44.84 50.97 28.76
C HIS A 442 -43.88 51.56 27.67
N LEU A 443 -42.58 51.69 27.95
CA LEU A 443 -41.52 52.08 26.99
C LEU A 443 -40.74 50.87 26.49
#